data_7af4a63f08c62fc7724971fad7361996
#
_entry.id   7af4a63f08c62fc7724971fad7361996
#
_cell.length_a   1.000
_cell.length_b   1.000
_cell.length_c   1.000
_cell.angle_alpha   90.00
_cell.angle_beta   90.00
_cell.angle_gamma   90.00
#
_symmetry.space_group_name_H-M   'P 1'
#
loop_
_entity.id
_entity.type
_entity.pdbx_description
1 polymer ?
#
loop_
_entity_poly.entity_id
_entity_poly.type
_entity_poly.pdbx_seq_one_letter_code
_entity_poly.pdbx_strand_id
1 'polypeptide(L)'
;ASYQLAKRMGWKRILVLTFKPAVQSAWQEDLNTHVDFAGWQFISRNSLSFEQTDSKKPIVCFGSFQDFLGKNTAGGIKSKNEWVHTTNWDCVIFDEYHYGAWRENAKELFEAEDKKEISFGEGEGIEYFDEGNMPITTGSYLYLSGTPFRAIASGEFIEEQIYNWTYSDEQR
;
A
#
# COMPACT_ATOMS: atom_id res chain seq x y z
N ALA A 1 4.61 15.09 2.48
CA ALA A 1 5.93 14.49 2.75
C ALA A 1 6.26 13.36 1.79
N SER A 2 5.42 12.31 1.65
CA SER A 2 5.71 11.10 0.86
C SER A 2 5.96 11.40 -0.63
N TYR A 3 5.20 12.27 -1.25
CA TYR A 3 5.41 12.68 -2.64
C TYR A 3 6.71 13.45 -2.85
N GLN A 4 7.12 14.27 -1.88
CA GLN A 4 8.41 14.96 -1.92
C GLN A 4 9.58 13.98 -1.82
N LEU A 5 9.44 12.96 -0.97
CA LEU A 5 10.42 11.87 -0.91
C LEU A 5 10.50 11.14 -2.24
N ALA A 6 9.35 10.76 -2.81
CA ALA A 6 9.28 10.08 -4.10
C ALA A 6 9.96 10.89 -5.22
N LYS A 7 9.73 12.20 -5.26
CA LYS A 7 10.38 13.10 -6.21
C LYS A 7 11.90 13.14 -6.02
N ARG A 8 12.38 13.23 -4.78
CA ARG A 8 13.81 13.21 -4.45
C ARG A 8 14.50 11.91 -4.84
N MET A 9 13.82 10.79 -4.63
CA MET A 9 14.32 9.46 -4.97
C MET A 9 14.23 9.14 -6.47
N GLY A 10 13.57 10.00 -7.26
CA GLY A 10 13.34 9.76 -8.67
C GLY A 10 12.36 8.63 -8.96
N TRP A 11 11.51 8.28 -8.00
CA TRP A 11 10.49 7.24 -8.18
C TRP A 11 9.41 7.69 -9.15
N LYS A 12 9.05 6.80 -10.07
CA LYS A 12 8.04 7.05 -11.10
C LYS A 12 6.80 6.17 -10.95
N ARG A 13 6.90 5.07 -10.22
CA ARG A 13 5.81 4.11 -10.02
C ARG A 13 5.63 3.86 -8.54
N ILE A 14 4.57 4.43 -7.98
CA ILE A 14 4.29 4.43 -6.56
C ILE A 14 2.93 3.77 -6.34
N LEU A 15 2.90 2.76 -5.49
CA LEU A 15 1.68 2.10 -5.06
C LEU A 15 1.39 2.48 -3.61
N VAL A 16 0.21 3.02 -3.35
CA VAL A 16 -0.28 3.32 -2.00
C VAL A 16 -1.35 2.32 -1.61
N LEU A 17 -1.11 1.61 -0.54
CA LEU A 17 -2.03 0.62 0.02
C LEU A 17 -2.52 1.07 1.39
N THR A 18 -3.82 0.91 1.63
CA THR A 18 -4.46 1.26 2.90
C THR A 18 -5.58 0.30 3.25
N PHE A 19 -5.92 0.21 4.53
CA PHE A 19 -7.18 -0.41 4.99
C PHE A 19 -8.33 0.60 5.06
N LYS A 20 -8.04 1.90 4.92
CA LYS A 20 -9.04 2.98 5.00
C LYS A 20 -9.17 3.71 3.66
N PRO A 21 -10.04 3.23 2.75
CA PRO A 21 -10.22 3.86 1.44
C PRO A 21 -10.62 5.35 1.49
N ALA A 22 -11.18 5.79 2.61
CA ALA A 22 -11.61 7.17 2.80
C ALA A 22 -10.49 8.22 2.67
N VAL A 23 -9.23 7.83 2.88
CA VAL A 23 -8.07 8.74 2.72
C VAL A 23 -7.67 8.99 1.26
N GLN A 24 -8.31 8.31 0.30
CA GLN A 24 -8.01 8.47 -1.12
C GLN A 24 -8.07 9.91 -1.60
N SER A 25 -9.10 10.65 -1.18
CA SER A 25 -9.28 12.04 -1.60
C SER A 25 -8.13 12.94 -1.17
N ALA A 26 -7.61 12.75 0.04
CA ALA A 26 -6.46 13.50 0.53
C ALA A 26 -5.21 13.22 -0.30
N TRP A 27 -4.92 11.97 -0.61
CA TRP A 27 -3.79 11.58 -1.47
C TRP A 27 -3.91 12.17 -2.87
N GLN A 28 -5.11 12.13 -3.44
CA GLN A 28 -5.37 12.67 -4.79
C GLN A 28 -5.29 14.20 -4.81
N GLU A 29 -5.86 14.88 -3.82
CA GLU A 29 -5.86 16.33 -3.73
C GLU A 29 -4.43 16.87 -3.55
N ASP A 30 -3.65 16.30 -2.66
CA ASP A 30 -2.24 16.66 -2.45
C ASP A 30 -1.44 16.54 -3.74
N LEU A 31 -1.66 15.50 -4.54
CA LEU A 31 -0.98 15.32 -5.81
C LEU A 31 -1.40 16.35 -6.85
N ASN A 32 -2.70 16.64 -6.94
CA ASN A 32 -3.27 17.49 -7.99
C ASN A 32 -3.06 18.98 -7.73
N THR A 33 -2.96 19.38 -6.47
CA THR A 33 -2.91 20.80 -6.11
C THR A 33 -1.49 21.35 -5.96
N HIS A 34 -0.52 20.49 -5.71
CA HIS A 34 0.85 20.93 -5.47
C HIS A 34 1.63 21.07 -6.78
N VAL A 35 2.24 22.23 -6.98
CA VAL A 35 2.97 22.58 -8.21
C VAL A 35 4.14 21.63 -8.55
N ASP A 36 4.76 21.05 -7.53
CA ASP A 36 5.89 20.13 -7.69
C ASP A 36 5.52 18.80 -8.33
N PHE A 37 4.24 18.45 -8.34
CA PHE A 37 3.73 17.20 -8.91
C PHE A 37 2.90 17.43 -10.17
N ALA A 38 3.05 18.58 -10.80
CA ALA A 38 2.40 18.85 -12.07
C ALA A 38 2.77 17.78 -13.11
N GLY A 39 1.73 17.18 -13.70
CA GLY A 39 1.90 16.10 -14.69
C GLY A 39 2.01 14.68 -14.08
N TRP A 40 2.04 14.54 -12.77
CA TRP A 40 1.90 13.24 -12.14
C TRP A 40 0.47 12.72 -12.31
N GLN A 41 0.32 11.41 -12.41
CA GLN A 41 -0.95 10.75 -12.70
C GLN A 41 -1.42 9.96 -11.48
N PHE A 42 -2.70 10.08 -11.14
CA PHE A 42 -3.32 9.37 -10.03
C PHE A 42 -4.28 8.30 -10.56
N ILE A 43 -4.04 7.06 -10.18
CA ILE A 43 -4.89 5.91 -10.51
C ILE A 43 -5.60 5.45 -9.26
N SER A 44 -6.91 5.32 -9.32
CA SER A 44 -7.72 4.73 -8.27
C SER A 44 -8.95 4.06 -8.89
N ARG A 45 -9.73 3.37 -8.08
CA ARG A 45 -10.96 2.71 -8.51
C ARG A 45 -11.92 3.64 -9.27
N ASN A 46 -11.94 4.92 -8.92
CA ASN A 46 -12.89 5.93 -9.44
C ASN A 46 -12.24 6.98 -10.33
N SER A 47 -11.00 6.77 -10.75
CA SER A 47 -10.25 7.73 -11.55
C SER A 47 -9.69 7.08 -12.82
N LEU A 48 -8.56 7.59 -13.29
CA LEU A 48 -7.85 7.10 -14.47
C LEU A 48 -7.55 5.60 -14.35
N SER A 49 -7.73 4.83 -15.43
CA SER A 49 -7.26 3.45 -15.50
C SER A 49 -5.80 3.38 -15.93
N PHE A 50 -5.12 2.27 -15.59
CA PHE A 50 -3.71 2.08 -15.96
C PHE A 50 -3.47 2.20 -17.46
N GLU A 51 -4.37 1.68 -18.27
CA GLU A 51 -4.28 1.72 -19.74
C GLU A 51 -4.36 3.13 -20.32
N GLN A 52 -4.96 4.06 -19.59
CA GLN A 52 -5.10 5.47 -19.97
C GLN A 52 -3.90 6.32 -19.54
N THR A 53 -2.92 5.75 -18.84
CA THR A 53 -1.77 6.51 -18.34
C THR A 53 -0.67 6.65 -19.37
N ASP A 54 0.06 7.75 -19.25
CA ASP A 54 1.30 7.96 -20.00
C ASP A 54 2.48 7.33 -19.23
N SER A 55 3.09 6.31 -19.82
CA SER A 55 4.20 5.57 -19.20
C SER A 55 5.46 6.40 -18.94
N LYS A 56 5.56 7.58 -19.56
CA LYS A 56 6.69 8.51 -19.39
C LYS A 56 6.56 9.40 -18.15
N LYS A 57 5.36 9.51 -17.61
CA LYS A 57 5.06 10.37 -16.45
C LYS A 57 4.95 9.53 -15.18
N PRO A 58 5.28 10.10 -14.00
CA PRO A 58 5.08 9.42 -12.75
C PRO A 58 3.62 9.03 -12.51
N ILE A 59 3.44 7.84 -11.94
CA ILE A 59 2.14 7.24 -11.65
C ILE A 59 2.06 6.95 -10.16
N VAL A 60 1.00 7.43 -9.54
CA VAL A 60 0.60 7.05 -8.18
C VAL A 60 -0.67 6.23 -8.28
N CYS A 61 -0.61 4.99 -7.88
CA CYS A 61 -1.77 4.10 -7.78
C CYS A 61 -2.20 3.98 -6.33
N PHE A 62 -3.48 4.20 -6.07
CA PHE A 62 -4.05 4.11 -4.74
C PHE A 62 -5.13 3.02 -4.70
N GLY A 63 -5.10 2.19 -3.70
CA GLY A 63 -6.12 1.20 -3.46
C GLY A 63 -6.10 0.60 -2.07
N SER A 64 -7.17 -0.12 -1.78
CA SER A 64 -7.24 -0.88 -0.55
C SER A 64 -6.57 -2.25 -0.72
N PHE A 65 -6.19 -2.84 0.40
CA PHE A 65 -5.74 -4.23 0.43
C PHE A 65 -6.73 -5.18 -0.20
N GLN A 66 -8.02 -5.00 0.12
CA GLN A 66 -9.09 -5.81 -0.43
C GLN A 66 -9.20 -5.71 -1.95
N ASP A 67 -8.97 -4.52 -2.49
CA ASP A 67 -9.06 -4.31 -3.93
C ASP A 67 -7.92 -5.00 -4.69
N PHE A 68 -6.69 -4.95 -4.17
CA PHE A 68 -5.52 -5.40 -4.89
C PHE A 68 -5.04 -6.80 -4.50
N LEU A 69 -5.23 -7.20 -3.26
CA LEU A 69 -4.77 -8.50 -2.76
C LEU A 69 -5.91 -9.52 -2.61
N GLY A 70 -7.19 -9.07 -2.72
CA GLY A 70 -8.34 -9.97 -2.68
C GLY A 70 -8.34 -10.94 -3.86
N LYS A 71 -8.54 -12.21 -3.56
CA LYS A 71 -8.62 -13.29 -4.55
C LYS A 71 -10.01 -13.31 -5.22
N ASN A 72 -10.10 -13.92 -6.39
CA ASN A 72 -11.36 -14.25 -7.02
C ASN A 72 -11.90 -15.57 -6.41
N THR A 73 -13.14 -15.95 -6.78
CA THR A 73 -13.80 -17.20 -6.33
C THR A 73 -13.03 -18.48 -6.67
N ALA A 74 -12.02 -18.41 -7.56
CA ALA A 74 -11.15 -19.53 -7.95
C ALA A 74 -9.78 -19.48 -7.24
N GLY A 75 -9.61 -18.62 -6.20
CA GLY A 75 -8.36 -18.49 -5.45
C GLY A 75 -7.24 -17.73 -6.17
N GLY A 76 -7.50 -17.17 -7.36
CA GLY A 76 -6.54 -16.37 -8.12
C GLY A 76 -6.73 -14.86 -7.96
N ILE A 77 -5.74 -14.08 -8.40
CA ILE A 77 -5.82 -12.61 -8.46
C ILE A 77 -6.94 -12.22 -9.42
N LYS A 78 -7.76 -11.24 -9.04
CA LYS A 78 -8.78 -10.68 -9.93
C LYS A 78 -8.11 -10.14 -11.20
N SER A 79 -8.54 -10.58 -12.36
CA SER A 79 -7.91 -10.24 -13.65
C SER A 79 -7.75 -8.74 -13.88
N LYS A 80 -8.71 -7.93 -13.40
CA LYS A 80 -8.62 -6.46 -13.45
C LYS A 80 -7.45 -5.85 -12.66
N ASN A 81 -6.83 -6.62 -11.76
CA ASN A 81 -5.73 -6.19 -10.90
C ASN A 81 -4.39 -6.84 -11.28
N GLU A 82 -4.34 -7.67 -12.31
CA GLU A 82 -3.10 -8.34 -12.73
C GLU A 82 -1.97 -7.36 -13.02
N TRP A 83 -2.29 -6.21 -13.58
CA TRP A 83 -1.32 -5.16 -13.88
C TRP A 83 -0.62 -4.63 -12.61
N VAL A 84 -1.28 -4.60 -11.45
CA VAL A 84 -0.65 -4.21 -10.17
C VAL A 84 0.44 -5.19 -9.79
N HIS A 85 0.20 -6.48 -10.00
CA HIS A 85 1.13 -7.56 -9.66
C HIS A 85 2.25 -7.76 -10.69
N THR A 86 2.02 -7.38 -11.93
CA THR A 86 3.02 -7.47 -13.02
C THR A 86 3.86 -6.21 -13.18
N THR A 87 3.46 -5.11 -12.57
CA THR A 87 4.21 -3.85 -12.61
C THR A 87 5.36 -3.88 -11.60
N ASN A 88 6.53 -3.41 -12.01
CA ASN A 88 7.65 -3.16 -11.11
C ASN A 88 7.47 -1.79 -10.46
N TRP A 89 7.09 -1.77 -9.19
CA TRP A 89 6.91 -0.57 -8.42
C TRP A 89 8.25 -0.08 -7.86
N ASP A 90 8.49 1.22 -7.90
CA ASP A 90 9.66 1.82 -7.26
C ASP A 90 9.49 1.86 -5.74
N CYS A 91 8.28 2.16 -5.28
CA CYS A 91 7.94 2.14 -3.86
C CYS A 91 6.50 1.69 -3.63
N VAL A 92 6.31 0.86 -2.61
CA VAL A 92 5.00 0.56 -2.02
C VAL A 92 4.88 1.30 -0.70
N ILE A 93 3.85 2.13 -0.56
CA ILE A 93 3.55 2.90 0.64
C ILE A 93 2.39 2.25 1.37
N PHE A 94 2.62 1.87 2.62
CA PHE A 94 1.57 1.41 3.52
C PHE A 94 1.09 2.58 4.37
N ASP A 95 -0.07 3.10 4.05
CA ASP A 95 -0.68 4.20 4.79
C ASP A 95 -1.48 3.70 5.98
N GLU A 96 -1.47 4.44 7.08
CA GLU A 96 -2.08 4.04 8.34
C GLU A 96 -1.54 2.70 8.86
N TYR A 97 -0.21 2.50 8.76
CA TYR A 97 0.43 1.30 9.26
C TYR A 97 0.40 1.26 10.79
N HIS A 98 -0.40 0.36 11.34
CA HIS A 98 -0.49 0.10 12.76
C HIS A 98 0.00 -1.33 13.02
N TYR A 99 1.15 -1.46 13.70
CA TYR A 99 1.70 -2.77 14.05
C TYR A 99 0.68 -3.66 14.76
N GLY A 100 0.58 -4.90 14.36
CA GLY A 100 -0.38 -5.87 14.89
C GLY A 100 -1.77 -5.75 14.27
N ALA A 101 -2.41 -4.59 14.37
CA ALA A 101 -3.73 -4.36 13.77
C ALA A 101 -3.72 -4.53 12.24
N TRP A 102 -2.63 -4.15 11.61
CA TRP A 102 -2.43 -4.32 10.18
C TRP A 102 -2.35 -5.80 9.79
N ARG A 103 -1.58 -6.59 10.55
CA ARG A 103 -1.47 -8.04 10.36
C ARG A 103 -2.77 -8.77 10.68
N GLU A 104 -3.47 -8.36 11.74
CA GLU A 104 -4.77 -8.91 12.11
C GLU A 104 -5.82 -8.63 11.03
N ASN A 105 -5.91 -7.39 10.54
CA ASN A 105 -6.84 -7.03 9.47
C ASN A 105 -6.54 -7.78 8.17
N ALA A 106 -5.27 -7.93 7.81
CA ALA A 106 -4.88 -8.72 6.65
C ALA A 106 -5.29 -10.19 6.83
N LYS A 107 -5.02 -10.77 8.00
CA LYS A 107 -5.39 -12.13 8.35
C LYS A 107 -6.91 -12.33 8.26
N GLU A 108 -7.71 -11.43 8.86
CA GLU A 108 -9.18 -11.50 8.81
C GLU A 108 -9.71 -11.45 7.38
N LEU A 109 -9.09 -10.65 6.51
CA LEU A 109 -9.46 -10.57 5.10
C LEU A 109 -9.22 -11.90 4.37
N PHE A 110 -8.08 -12.52 4.60
CA PHE A 110 -7.75 -13.81 4.00
C PHE A 110 -8.62 -14.93 4.58
N GLU A 111 -8.84 -14.95 5.90
CA GLU A 111 -9.70 -15.95 6.55
C GLU A 111 -11.19 -15.80 6.19
N ALA A 112 -11.69 -14.58 5.98
CA ALA A 112 -13.08 -14.37 5.61
C ALA A 112 -13.36 -14.84 4.18
N GLU A 113 -12.38 -14.78 3.30
CA GLU A 113 -12.47 -15.35 1.94
C GLU A 113 -12.36 -16.88 1.99
N ASP A 114 -11.46 -17.44 2.79
CA ASP A 114 -11.30 -18.88 2.96
C ASP A 114 -12.54 -19.54 3.63
N LYS A 115 -13.17 -18.90 4.60
CA LYS A 115 -14.39 -19.42 5.25
C LYS A 115 -15.59 -19.53 4.32
N LYS A 116 -15.62 -18.84 3.20
CA LYS A 116 -16.64 -19.01 2.16
C LYS A 116 -16.40 -20.23 1.26
N GLU A 117 -15.19 -20.76 1.26
CA GLU A 117 -14.80 -21.91 0.42
C GLU A 117 -14.53 -23.21 1.18
N ILE A 118 -14.37 -23.17 2.53
CA ILE A 118 -14.06 -24.38 3.29
C ILE A 118 -15.31 -25.00 3.90
N SER A 119 -15.93 -25.87 3.12
CA SER A 119 -16.66 -27.00 3.67
C SER A 119 -15.94 -28.34 3.44
N PHE A 120 -14.66 -28.39 3.11
CA PHE A 120 -13.90 -29.65 3.06
C PHE A 120 -12.38 -29.43 3.16
N GLY A 121 -11.77 -29.93 4.26
CA GLY A 121 -10.35 -30.18 4.35
C GLY A 121 -9.66 -29.61 5.59
N GLU A 122 -9.50 -30.45 6.59
CA GLU A 122 -8.60 -30.20 7.71
C GLU A 122 -7.15 -30.15 7.25
N GLY A 123 -6.42 -29.14 7.71
CA GLY A 123 -4.97 -29.18 7.90
C GLY A 123 -4.15 -28.47 6.84
N GLU A 124 -3.65 -27.35 7.20
CA GLU A 124 -2.24 -26.92 7.17
C GLU A 124 -2.16 -25.40 7.27
N GLY A 125 -1.38 -25.00 8.26
CA GLY A 125 -0.86 -23.70 8.61
C GLY A 125 -1.25 -22.51 7.77
N ILE A 126 -2.00 -21.59 8.37
CA ILE A 126 -2.12 -20.21 7.89
C ILE A 126 -0.71 -19.65 7.91
N GLU A 127 -0.09 -19.57 6.73
CA GLU A 127 1.16 -18.83 6.56
C GLU A 127 0.88 -17.38 6.96
N TYR A 128 1.64 -16.89 7.90
CA TYR A 128 1.57 -15.52 8.36
C TYR A 128 1.71 -14.61 7.14
N PHE A 129 0.82 -13.61 7.04
CA PHE A 129 0.97 -12.54 6.07
C PHE A 129 2.29 -11.82 6.36
N ASP A 130 3.25 -12.00 5.49
CA ASP A 130 4.54 -11.34 5.47
C ASP A 130 4.60 -10.48 4.21
N GLU A 131 5.12 -9.27 4.32
CA GLU A 131 5.35 -8.39 3.16
C GLU A 131 6.23 -9.10 2.10
N GLY A 132 7.11 -9.99 2.53
CA GLY A 132 7.92 -10.82 1.65
C GLY A 132 7.11 -11.81 0.78
N ASN A 133 5.91 -12.16 1.21
CA ASN A 133 5.00 -13.05 0.49
C ASN A 133 3.94 -12.30 -0.33
N MET A 134 3.96 -10.97 -0.31
CA MET A 134 3.05 -10.19 -1.16
C MET A 134 3.41 -10.37 -2.64
N PRO A 135 2.43 -10.67 -3.50
CA PRO A 135 2.67 -10.85 -4.93
C PRO A 135 2.84 -9.49 -5.64
N ILE A 136 3.60 -8.58 -5.06
CA ILE A 136 3.89 -7.24 -5.58
C ILE A 136 5.39 -7.07 -5.66
N THR A 137 5.89 -6.69 -6.83
CA THR A 137 7.31 -6.43 -7.04
C THR A 137 7.63 -4.97 -6.78
N THR A 138 8.51 -4.69 -5.84
CA THR A 138 8.96 -3.33 -5.51
C THR A 138 10.42 -3.29 -5.07
N GLY A 139 11.06 -2.15 -5.31
CA GLY A 139 12.42 -1.88 -4.82
C GLY A 139 12.47 -1.30 -3.41
N SER A 140 11.36 -0.71 -2.92
CA SER A 140 11.33 -0.02 -1.63
C SER A 140 9.96 -0.09 -0.98
N TYR A 141 9.95 -0.11 0.36
CA TYR A 141 8.74 0.02 1.16
C TYR A 141 8.79 1.28 2.02
N LEU A 142 7.67 1.96 2.17
CA LEU A 142 7.49 3.09 3.07
C LEU A 142 6.28 2.85 3.97
N TYR A 143 6.48 2.88 5.26
CA TYR A 143 5.44 2.68 6.26
C TYR A 143 5.10 4.01 6.92
N LEU A 144 3.83 4.42 6.85
CA LEU A 144 3.32 5.66 7.45
C LEU A 144 2.42 5.33 8.63
N SER A 145 2.72 5.89 9.79
CA SER A 145 1.94 5.69 11.00
C SER A 145 1.91 6.95 11.85
N GLY A 146 0.74 7.32 12.32
CA GLY A 146 0.58 8.35 13.36
C GLY A 146 0.92 7.87 14.77
N THR A 147 1.09 6.54 14.97
CA THR A 147 1.38 5.92 16.28
C THR A 147 2.46 4.83 16.15
N PRO A 148 3.72 5.22 15.90
CA PRO A 148 4.78 4.25 15.58
C PRO A 148 5.31 3.47 16.79
N PHE A 149 4.90 3.83 18.02
CA PHE A 149 5.52 3.34 19.26
C PHE A 149 5.49 1.82 19.40
N ARG A 150 4.44 1.15 18.93
CA ARG A 150 4.36 -0.32 19.01
C ARG A 150 5.32 -1.00 18.05
N ALA A 151 5.45 -0.48 16.83
CA ALA A 151 6.38 -1.00 15.84
C ALA A 151 7.84 -0.80 16.27
N ILE A 152 8.15 0.35 16.91
CA ILE A 152 9.46 0.62 17.49
C ILE A 152 9.76 -0.33 18.67
N ALA A 153 8.82 -0.46 19.59
CA ALA A 153 8.97 -1.30 20.79
C ALA A 153 9.09 -2.80 20.47
N SER A 154 8.51 -3.25 19.37
CA SER A 154 8.58 -4.66 18.92
C SER A 154 9.91 -5.01 18.24
N GLY A 155 10.73 -4.02 17.88
CA GLY A 155 11.96 -4.22 17.13
C GLY A 155 11.74 -4.61 15.65
N GLU A 156 10.55 -4.35 15.12
CA GLU A 156 10.22 -4.60 13.70
C GLU A 156 11.08 -3.75 12.76
N PHE A 157 11.42 -2.53 13.21
CA PHE A 157 12.29 -1.62 12.49
C PHE A 157 13.51 -1.24 13.34
N ILE A 158 14.67 -1.14 12.74
CA ILE A 158 15.84 -0.60 13.36
C ILE A 158 15.78 0.94 13.37
N GLU A 159 16.42 1.58 14.34
CA GLU A 159 16.34 3.04 14.56
C GLU A 159 16.70 3.85 13.30
N GLU A 160 17.70 3.41 12.55
CA GLU A 160 18.15 4.07 11.32
C GLU A 160 17.12 4.04 10.18
N GLN A 161 16.13 3.17 10.28
CA GLN A 161 15.02 3.06 9.31
C GLN A 161 13.82 3.91 9.69
N ILE A 162 13.84 4.54 10.88
CA ILE A 162 12.71 5.28 11.43
C ILE A 162 12.96 6.77 11.33
N TYR A 163 12.06 7.47 10.63
CA TYR A 163 12.00 8.92 10.65
C TYR A 163 10.79 9.37 11.47
N ASN A 164 11.03 10.05 12.57
CA ASN A 164 9.98 10.57 13.44
C ASN A 164 9.90 12.09 13.30
N TRP A 165 8.71 12.59 12.97
CA TRP A 165 8.39 14.00 12.90
C TRP A 165 7.25 14.28 13.87
N THR A 166 7.52 15.10 14.87
CA THR A 166 6.56 15.45 15.92
C THR A 166 5.92 16.81 15.67
N TYR A 167 4.81 17.07 16.36
CA TYR A 167 4.19 18.40 16.37
C TYR A 167 5.19 19.51 16.81
N SER A 168 6.07 19.21 17.75
CA SER A 168 7.11 20.15 18.20
C SER A 168 8.14 20.45 17.11
N ASP A 169 8.38 19.52 16.19
CA ASP A 169 9.27 19.73 15.06
C ASP A 169 8.63 20.63 13.99
N GLU A 170 7.31 20.54 13.84
CA GLU A 170 6.53 21.39 12.92
C GLU A 170 6.49 22.86 13.37
N GLN A 171 6.56 23.10 14.66
CA GLN A 171 6.47 24.46 15.24
C GLN A 171 7.83 25.20 15.29
N ARG A 172 8.92 24.59 14.93
CA ARG A 172 10.25 25.18 14.85
C ARG A 172 10.51 25.82 13.49
#